data_288502601c6bec51272186ae759f7efe
#
_entry.id   288502601c6bec51272186ae759f7efe
#
_cell.length_a   1.000
_cell.length_b   1.000
_cell.length_c   1.000
_cell.angle_alpha   90.00
_cell.angle_beta   90.00
_cell.angle_gamma   90.00
#
_symmetry.space_group_name_H-M   'P 1'
#
loop_
_entity.id
_entity.type
_entity.pdbx_description
1 polymer ?
#
loop_
_entity_poly.entity_id
_entity_poly.type
_entity_poly.pdbx_seq_one_letter_code
_entity_poly.pdbx_strand_id
1 'polypeptide(L)'
;MEIKEDLFRPILTTKGRRTGKQHSVMLRAVNYKGKIYFSRHKPDGDWFKNALINYEVKIEYNNFIFLGKAKLVTDEELSEKISQLKYPGEKKAKEKRVTIEVTLNSN
;
A
#
# COMPACT_ATOMS: atom_id res chain seq x y z
N MET A 1 -7.23 16.48 -5.34
CA MET A 1 -8.17 15.45 -5.78
C MET A 1 -7.98 14.19 -4.95
N GLU A 2 -9.06 13.48 -4.62
CA GLU A 2 -8.97 12.29 -3.80
C GLU A 2 -9.34 11.02 -4.59
N ILE A 3 -8.87 9.89 -4.10
CA ILE A 3 -9.19 8.58 -4.65
C ILE A 3 -10.54 8.16 -4.05
N LYS A 4 -11.53 7.89 -4.90
CA LYS A 4 -12.90 7.58 -4.45
C LYS A 4 -13.18 6.08 -4.36
N GLU A 5 -12.47 5.27 -5.12
CA GLU A 5 -12.68 3.83 -5.11
C GLU A 5 -12.15 3.20 -3.82
N ASP A 6 -12.92 2.28 -3.24
CA ASP A 6 -12.49 1.56 -2.03
C ASP A 6 -11.44 0.50 -2.35
N LEU A 7 -11.50 -0.08 -3.54
CA LEU A 7 -10.56 -1.10 -4.01
C LEU A 7 -10.13 -0.73 -5.43
N PHE A 8 -8.83 -0.63 -5.66
CA PHE A 8 -8.31 -0.16 -6.94
C PHE A 8 -6.89 -0.72 -7.20
N ARG A 9 -6.36 -0.47 -8.39
CA ARG A 9 -5.04 -0.98 -8.80
C ARG A 9 -4.12 0.17 -9.22
N PRO A 10 -3.52 0.86 -8.27
CA PRO A 10 -2.57 1.92 -8.59
C PRO A 10 -1.18 1.37 -8.91
N ILE A 11 -0.33 2.24 -9.42
CA ILE A 11 1.10 1.98 -9.53
C ILE A 11 1.77 2.59 -8.30
N LEU A 12 2.44 1.75 -7.52
CA LEU A 12 3.21 2.19 -6.37
C LEU A 12 4.67 2.30 -6.79
N THR A 13 5.26 3.47 -6.60
CA THR A 13 6.68 3.69 -6.84
C THR A 13 7.39 3.89 -5.51
N THR A 14 8.40 3.05 -5.28
CA THR A 14 9.25 3.11 -4.09
C THR A 14 10.68 3.36 -4.51
N LYS A 15 11.48 3.86 -3.58
CA LYS A 15 12.90 4.10 -3.80
C LYS A 15 13.71 2.91 -3.29
N GLY A 16 14.57 2.36 -4.12
CA GLY A 16 15.39 1.21 -3.76
C GLY A 16 16.26 1.49 -2.53
N ARG A 17 16.23 0.61 -1.56
CA ARG A 17 16.94 0.76 -0.29
C ARG A 17 18.47 0.67 -0.44
N ARG A 18 18.95 0.06 -1.52
CA ARG A 18 20.39 -0.11 -1.76
C ARG A 18 20.95 0.86 -2.80
N THR A 19 20.19 1.09 -3.89
CA THR A 19 20.67 1.85 -5.03
C THR A 19 20.08 3.25 -5.11
N GLY A 20 18.96 3.51 -4.41
CA GLY A 20 18.22 4.75 -4.53
C GLY A 20 17.43 4.88 -5.82
N LYS A 21 17.43 3.86 -6.69
CA LYS A 21 16.67 3.88 -7.93
C LYS A 21 15.17 3.68 -7.67
N GLN A 22 14.35 4.31 -8.48
CA GLN A 22 12.91 4.14 -8.39
C GLN A 22 12.47 2.80 -8.96
N HIS A 23 11.54 2.14 -8.25
CA HIS A 23 10.92 0.89 -8.67
C HIS A 23 9.41 1.04 -8.64
N SER A 24 8.75 0.73 -9.74
CA SER A 24 7.30 0.87 -9.88
C SER A 24 6.66 -0.50 -10.06
N VAL A 25 5.54 -0.72 -9.37
CA VAL A 25 4.79 -1.97 -9.46
C VAL A 25 3.29 -1.67 -9.36
N MET A 26 2.49 -2.38 -10.17
CA MET A 26 1.03 -2.28 -10.07
C MET A 26 0.55 -3.26 -9.02
N LEU A 27 -0.19 -2.77 -8.04
CA LEU A 27 -0.68 -3.56 -6.91
C LEU A 27 -2.15 -3.26 -6.66
N ARG A 28 -2.87 -4.26 -6.14
CA ARG A 28 -4.22 -4.02 -5.61
C ARG A 28 -4.10 -3.29 -4.27
N ALA A 29 -4.85 -2.22 -4.11
CA ALA A 29 -4.82 -1.39 -2.92
C ALA A 29 -6.21 -1.17 -2.35
N VAL A 30 -6.27 -0.87 -1.07
CA VAL A 30 -7.52 -0.55 -0.37
C VAL A 30 -7.46 0.91 0.09
N ASN A 31 -8.52 1.65 -0.21
CA ASN A 31 -8.72 3.01 0.32
C ASN A 31 -9.66 2.89 1.50
N TYR A 32 -9.18 3.18 2.69
CA TYR A 32 -9.95 3.02 3.92
C TYR A 32 -9.69 4.18 4.87
N LYS A 33 -10.76 4.88 5.24
CA LYS A 33 -10.71 6.03 6.16
C LYS A 33 -9.66 7.09 5.76
N GLY A 34 -9.57 7.35 4.47
CA GLY A 34 -8.70 8.40 3.94
C GLY A 34 -7.25 8.01 3.75
N LYS A 35 -6.92 6.73 3.94
CA LYS A 35 -5.55 6.23 3.74
C LYS A 35 -5.54 5.09 2.76
N ILE A 36 -4.40 4.88 2.12
CA ILE A 36 -4.21 3.83 1.12
C ILE A 36 -3.40 2.70 1.74
N TYR A 37 -3.89 1.47 1.59
CA TYR A 37 -3.26 0.29 2.18
C TYR A 37 -2.82 -0.69 1.12
N PHE A 38 -1.62 -1.22 1.30
CA PHE A 38 -1.05 -2.30 0.49
C PHE A 38 -0.73 -3.45 1.41
N SER A 39 -1.09 -4.66 1.03
CA SER A 39 -0.79 -5.84 1.84
C SER A 39 -0.17 -6.93 0.99
N ARG A 40 0.61 -7.80 1.62
CA ARG A 40 1.12 -8.99 0.97
C ARG A 40 1.26 -10.14 1.94
N HIS A 41 1.34 -11.33 1.38
CA HIS A 41 1.37 -12.58 2.15
C HIS A 41 2.70 -12.72 2.93
N LYS A 42 3.81 -12.29 2.36
CA LYS A 42 5.14 -12.40 2.98
C LYS A 42 5.86 -11.05 3.00
N PRO A 43 6.69 -10.79 4.03
CA PRO A 43 7.37 -9.49 4.17
C PRO A 43 8.68 -9.39 3.39
N ASP A 44 8.96 -10.30 2.46
CA ASP A 44 10.25 -10.40 1.76
C ASP A 44 10.27 -9.75 0.38
N GLY A 45 9.20 -9.11 -0.04
CA GLY A 45 9.14 -8.45 -1.34
C GLY A 45 9.93 -7.15 -1.38
N ASP A 46 10.53 -6.84 -2.53
CA ASP A 46 11.36 -5.65 -2.69
C ASP A 46 10.58 -4.35 -2.46
N TRP A 47 9.39 -4.21 -3.03
CA TRP A 47 8.62 -2.99 -2.85
C TRP A 47 8.25 -2.76 -1.38
N PHE A 48 7.97 -3.85 -0.67
CA PHE A 48 7.61 -3.80 0.75
C PHE A 48 8.79 -3.32 1.59
N LYS A 49 9.95 -3.93 1.40
CA LYS A 49 11.17 -3.54 2.13
C LYS A 49 11.62 -2.13 1.77
N ASN A 50 11.54 -1.76 0.49
CA ASN A 50 11.90 -0.43 0.04
C ASN A 50 11.02 0.64 0.70
N ALA A 51 9.71 0.40 0.76
CA ALA A 51 8.77 1.34 1.35
C ALA A 51 8.98 1.52 2.85
N LEU A 52 9.45 0.49 3.55
CA LEU A 52 9.71 0.59 4.99
C LEU A 52 10.99 1.38 5.30
N ILE A 53 11.98 1.31 4.43
CA ILE A 53 13.26 1.99 4.62
C ILE A 53 13.21 3.41 4.04
N ASN A 54 12.74 3.54 2.81
CA ASN A 54 12.54 4.83 2.15
C ASN A 54 11.04 5.11 2.11
N TYR A 55 10.52 5.68 3.17
CA TYR A 55 9.08 5.78 3.41
C TYR A 55 8.35 6.75 2.49
N GLU A 56 9.05 7.62 1.79
CA GLU A 56 8.43 8.51 0.81
C GLU A 56 8.11 7.71 -0.45
N VAL A 57 6.82 7.65 -0.80
CA VAL A 57 6.35 6.85 -1.92
C VAL A 57 5.47 7.68 -2.84
N LYS A 58 5.28 7.16 -4.07
CA LYS A 58 4.43 7.79 -5.07
C LYS A 58 3.38 6.79 -5.50
N ILE A 59 2.14 7.26 -5.61
CA ILE A 59 1.02 6.46 -6.09
C ILE A 59 0.46 7.13 -7.35
N GLU A 60 0.37 6.36 -8.45
CA GLU A 60 -0.21 6.84 -9.70
C GLU A 60 -1.52 6.10 -9.98
N TYR A 61 -2.58 6.85 -10.21
CA TYR A 61 -3.89 6.29 -10.50
C TYR A 61 -4.73 7.31 -11.30
N ASN A 62 -5.38 6.85 -12.38
CA ASN A 62 -6.23 7.68 -13.24
C ASN A 62 -5.54 8.96 -13.72
N ASN A 63 -4.28 8.86 -14.15
CA ASN A 63 -3.46 9.98 -14.62
C ASN A 63 -3.13 11.03 -13.55
N PHE A 64 -3.40 10.72 -12.27
CA PHE A 64 -3.00 11.55 -11.15
C PHE A 64 -1.82 10.93 -10.42
N ILE A 65 -0.98 11.78 -9.88
CA ILE A 65 0.18 11.39 -9.08
C ILE A 65 -0.03 11.90 -7.66
N PHE A 66 0.04 11.00 -6.70
CA PHE A 66 -0.08 11.31 -5.27
C PHE A 66 1.22 10.97 -4.58
N LEU A 67 1.75 11.89 -3.79
CA LEU A 67 2.91 11.63 -2.95
C LEU A 67 2.42 11.32 -1.54
N GLY A 68 3.12 10.41 -0.87
CA GLY A 68 2.72 10.01 0.47
C GLY A 68 3.86 9.40 1.25
N LYS A 69 3.54 9.02 2.49
CA LYS A 69 4.49 8.38 3.39
C LYS A 69 3.96 7.02 3.82
N ALA A 70 4.82 6.00 3.71
CA ALA A 70 4.49 4.63 4.05
C ALA A 70 4.87 4.32 5.49
N LYS A 71 4.07 3.46 6.12
CA LYS A 71 4.30 3.03 7.50
C LYS A 71 3.77 1.60 7.65
N LEU A 72 4.51 0.78 8.40
CA LEU A 72 4.06 -0.57 8.72
C LEU A 72 2.85 -0.51 9.64
N VAL A 73 1.81 -1.27 9.32
CA VAL A 73 0.65 -1.41 10.20
C VAL A 73 0.99 -2.44 11.27
N THR A 74 0.98 -2.03 12.53
CA THR A 74 1.24 -2.90 13.67
C THR A 74 -0.03 -3.38 14.37
N ASP A 75 -1.17 -2.76 14.06
CA ASP A 75 -2.48 -3.15 14.58
C ASP A 75 -3.01 -4.35 13.80
N GLU A 76 -3.07 -5.52 14.45
CA GLU A 76 -3.51 -6.75 13.80
C GLU A 76 -4.98 -6.70 13.37
N GLU A 77 -5.84 -6.03 14.13
CA GLU A 77 -7.25 -5.88 13.76
C GLU A 77 -7.40 -5.06 12.48
N LEU A 78 -6.63 -3.99 12.35
CA LEU A 78 -6.64 -3.17 11.14
C LEU A 78 -6.11 -3.98 9.95
N SER A 79 -5.02 -4.72 10.13
CA SER A 79 -4.46 -5.56 9.06
C SER A 79 -5.46 -6.61 8.57
N GLU A 80 -6.19 -7.25 9.50
CA GLU A 80 -7.26 -8.20 9.15
C GLU A 80 -8.39 -7.51 8.39
N LYS A 81 -8.80 -6.33 8.86
CA LYS A 81 -9.85 -5.56 8.19
C LYS A 81 -9.46 -5.23 6.75
N ILE A 82 -8.22 -4.82 6.52
CA ILE A 82 -7.72 -4.53 5.18
C ILE A 82 -7.73 -5.79 4.30
N SER A 83 -7.33 -6.94 4.84
CA SER A 83 -7.38 -8.21 4.12
C SER A 83 -8.81 -8.57 3.71
N GLN A 84 -9.78 -8.37 4.60
CA GLN A 84 -11.19 -8.64 4.32
C GLN A 84 -11.72 -7.71 3.22
N LEU A 85 -11.32 -6.46 3.23
CA LEU A 85 -11.72 -5.48 2.21
C LEU A 85 -11.06 -5.79 0.86
N LYS A 86 -9.82 -6.27 0.88
CA LYS A 86 -9.08 -6.60 -0.34
C LYS A 86 -9.60 -7.88 -1.01
N TYR A 87 -10.03 -8.87 -0.21
CA TYR A 87 -10.48 -10.17 -0.69
C TYR A 87 -11.82 -10.57 -0.04
N PRO A 88 -12.90 -9.82 -0.30
CA PRO A 88 -14.17 -10.09 0.37
C PRO A 88 -14.70 -11.48 0.02
N GLY A 89 -15.00 -12.28 1.05
CA GLY A 89 -15.55 -13.63 0.88
C GLY A 89 -14.55 -14.68 0.41
N GLU A 90 -13.28 -14.34 0.27
CA GLU A 90 -12.24 -15.28 -0.17
C GLU A 90 -11.44 -15.81 1.05
N LYS A 91 -10.84 -16.98 0.87
CA LYS A 91 -9.97 -17.58 1.90
C LYS A 91 -8.79 -16.66 2.24
N LYS A 92 -8.29 -15.91 1.26
CA LYS A 92 -7.19 -14.97 1.45
C LYS A 92 -7.51 -13.88 2.48
N ALA A 93 -8.79 -13.57 2.68
CA ALA A 93 -9.20 -12.58 3.67
C ALA A 93 -8.86 -13.00 5.10
N LYS A 94 -8.72 -14.32 5.33
CA LYS A 94 -8.39 -14.88 6.66
C LYS A 94 -6.91 -15.17 6.83
N GLU A 95 -6.10 -15.03 5.78
CA GLU A 95 -4.67 -15.26 5.87
C GLU A 95 -3.99 -14.12 6.63
N LYS A 96 -2.99 -14.47 7.42
CA LYS A 96 -2.16 -13.47 8.10
C LYS A 96 -1.29 -12.78 7.05
N ARG A 97 -1.43 -11.47 6.94
CA ARG A 97 -0.72 -10.68 5.95
C ARG A 97 0.00 -9.52 6.61
N VAL A 98 1.05 -9.03 5.94
CA VAL A 98 1.73 -7.80 6.35
C VAL A 98 1.16 -6.65 5.54
N THR A 99 0.95 -5.52 6.20
CA THR A 99 0.23 -4.39 5.63
C THR A 99 1.01 -3.09 5.81
N ILE A 100 1.06 -2.29 4.75
CA ILE A 100 1.62 -0.94 4.77
C ILE A 100 0.49 0.06 4.58
N GLU A 101 0.50 1.10 5.40
CA GLU A 101 -0.39 2.24 5.33
C GLU A 101 0.34 3.40 4.65
N VAL A 102 -0.29 4.00 3.64
CA VAL A 102 0.24 5.21 3.01
C VAL A 102 -0.67 6.38 3.33
N THR A 103 -0.11 7.39 3.99
CA THR A 103 -0.79 8.65 4.24
C THR A 103 -0.37 9.61 3.14
N LEU A 104 -1.35 10.07 2.34
CA LEU A 104 -1.07 11.00 1.25
C LEU A 104 -0.73 12.38 1.83
N ASN A 105 0.25 13.03 1.20
CA ASN A 105 0.65 14.38 1.62
C ASN A 105 -0.49 15.35 1.32
N SER A 106 -0.76 16.25 2.25
CA SER A 106 -1.70 17.33 2.00
C SER A 106 -1.03 18.44 1.20
N ASN A 107 -1.81 19.07 0.35
CA ASN A 107 -1.35 20.20 -0.47
C ASN A 107 -1.68 21.51 0.22
#